data_f1a50626045451613bb01568ee15d7c5
#
_entry.id   f1a50626045451613bb01568ee15d7c5
#
_cell.length_a   1.000
_cell.length_b   1.000
_cell.length_c   1.000
_cell.angle_alpha   90.00
_cell.angle_beta   90.00
_cell.angle_gamma   90.00
#
_symmetry.space_group_name_H-M   'P 1'
#
loop_
_entity.id
_entity.type
_entity.pdbx_description
1 polymer ?
#
loop_
_entity_poly.entity_id
_entity_poly.type
_entity_poly.pdbx_seq_one_letter_code
_entity_poly.pdbx_strand_id
1 'polypeptide(L)'
;MATTYYADNKIGLMKNSGERLTKPLFDMIEPMYEGAPLYVGYIGRHPFIISEDNGSVVDLFQMEEMDIKSAGERVMNWVLPGLQLFYRDTDTFIDLHESFHVGDVIRAGFFIDMSPYAGKPMHPYRYIIASSHAASLVMPGDKYPLHVLHYNSYLKVMDIYEKNGVTQVFLMHIPAKAIFSPWIESLLNISLNGKQTLVDIARQSLDAKMEMPPRELLEEKEWLDRTSWHVGIDKDEKPHSLFPKLAVPSDAASMGKAVRKMANDTDSINLILEDLVD
;
A
#
# COMPACT_ATOMS: atom_id res chain seq x y z
N MET A 1 2.56 2.98 -29.66
CA MET A 1 2.28 3.52 -28.31
C MET A 1 0.94 4.24 -28.37
N ALA A 2 0.04 3.93 -27.46
CA ALA A 2 -1.26 4.58 -27.41
C ALA A 2 -1.23 5.80 -26.49
N THR A 3 -2.23 6.64 -26.58
CA THR A 3 -2.42 7.83 -25.75
C THR A 3 -3.86 7.88 -25.27
N THR A 4 -4.11 8.59 -24.18
CA THR A 4 -5.46 8.76 -23.65
C THR A 4 -6.18 9.93 -24.34
N TYR A 5 -7.50 9.83 -24.45
CA TYR A 5 -8.37 10.92 -24.86
C TYR A 5 -9.54 11.07 -23.88
N TYR A 6 -10.11 12.28 -23.80
CA TYR A 6 -11.18 12.61 -22.87
C TYR A 6 -12.49 12.88 -23.62
N ALA A 7 -13.59 12.35 -23.13
CA ALA A 7 -14.95 12.71 -23.54
C ALA A 7 -15.91 12.42 -22.39
N ASP A 8 -16.86 13.33 -22.16
CA ASP A 8 -17.93 13.19 -21.15
C ASP A 8 -17.42 12.89 -19.73
N ASN A 9 -16.32 13.54 -19.34
CA ASN A 9 -15.61 13.33 -18.05
C ASN A 9 -15.06 11.89 -17.85
N LYS A 10 -14.91 11.15 -18.95
CA LYS A 10 -14.30 9.81 -18.96
C LYS A 10 -13.13 9.76 -19.92
N ILE A 11 -12.30 8.74 -19.71
CA ILE A 11 -11.06 8.54 -20.46
C ILE A 11 -11.22 7.30 -21.37
N GLY A 12 -10.76 7.43 -22.59
CA GLY A 12 -10.57 6.34 -23.52
C GLY A 12 -9.13 6.23 -23.98
N LEU A 13 -8.77 5.11 -24.58
CA LEU A 13 -7.46 4.86 -25.19
C LEU A 13 -7.54 5.00 -26.69
N MET A 14 -6.54 5.61 -27.32
CA MET A 14 -6.43 5.71 -28.79
C MET A 14 -4.98 5.53 -29.24
N LYS A 15 -4.80 5.06 -30.47
CA LYS A 15 -3.47 4.99 -31.12
C LYS A 15 -2.98 6.39 -31.47
N ASN A 16 -1.67 6.54 -31.63
CA ASN A 16 -1.09 7.80 -32.11
C ASN A 16 -1.57 8.19 -33.53
N SER A 17 -2.14 7.24 -34.27
CA SER A 17 -2.82 7.48 -35.54
C SER A 17 -4.17 8.20 -35.43
N GLY A 18 -4.69 8.38 -34.20
CA GLY A 18 -6.03 8.91 -33.92
C GLY A 18 -7.15 7.86 -33.90
N GLU A 19 -6.84 6.59 -34.18
CA GLU A 19 -7.79 5.48 -34.06
C GLU A 19 -8.16 5.23 -32.59
N ARG A 20 -9.43 5.30 -32.26
CA ARG A 20 -9.94 5.02 -30.91
C ARG A 20 -9.93 3.52 -30.66
N LEU A 21 -9.20 3.08 -29.66
CA LEU A 21 -9.11 1.70 -29.19
C LEU A 21 -10.26 1.35 -28.24
N THR A 22 -10.64 2.26 -27.36
CA THR A 22 -11.75 2.05 -26.42
C THR A 22 -12.74 3.21 -26.47
N LYS A 23 -13.95 2.99 -25.96
CA LYS A 23 -14.86 4.08 -25.62
C LYS A 23 -14.34 4.84 -24.39
N PRO A 24 -14.73 6.09 -24.18
CA PRO A 24 -14.37 6.85 -22.97
C PRO A 24 -15.21 6.39 -21.78
N LEU A 25 -14.84 5.31 -21.14
CA LEU A 25 -15.59 4.67 -20.06
C LEU A 25 -14.85 4.74 -18.72
N PHE A 26 -13.54 4.96 -18.75
CA PHE A 26 -12.69 4.83 -17.58
C PHE A 26 -12.53 6.15 -16.83
N ASP A 27 -12.38 6.07 -15.52
CA ASP A 27 -12.03 7.20 -14.67
C ASP A 27 -10.54 7.50 -14.78
N MET A 28 -9.74 6.47 -15.09
CA MET A 28 -8.31 6.56 -15.30
C MET A 28 -7.84 5.45 -16.23
N ILE A 29 -6.80 5.73 -17.01
CA ILE A 29 -6.04 4.73 -17.77
C ILE A 29 -4.55 5.04 -17.58
N GLU A 30 -3.78 4.01 -17.25
CA GLU A 30 -2.31 4.11 -17.17
C GLU A 30 -1.66 2.92 -17.88
N PRO A 31 -0.45 3.08 -18.43
CA PRO A 31 0.29 1.94 -18.96
C PRO A 31 0.60 0.97 -17.81
N MET A 32 0.52 -0.32 -18.09
CA MET A 32 0.83 -1.36 -17.11
C MET A 32 2.28 -1.26 -16.63
N TYR A 33 3.17 -0.86 -17.56
CA TYR A 33 4.54 -0.45 -17.35
C TYR A 33 5.02 0.38 -18.53
N GLU A 34 6.14 1.07 -18.42
CA GLU A 34 6.67 1.87 -19.50
C GLU A 34 7.02 1.00 -20.74
N GLY A 35 6.48 1.37 -21.90
CA GLY A 35 6.64 0.61 -23.13
C GLY A 35 5.76 -0.64 -23.27
N ALA A 36 4.91 -0.96 -22.29
CA ALA A 36 3.99 -2.08 -22.40
C ALA A 36 2.93 -1.87 -23.48
N PRO A 37 2.57 -2.90 -24.24
CA PRO A 37 1.40 -2.87 -25.12
C PRO A 37 0.07 -3.07 -24.36
N LEU A 38 0.10 -2.98 -23.04
CA LEU A 38 -1.02 -3.18 -22.14
C LEU A 38 -1.22 -1.99 -21.23
N TYR A 39 -2.46 -1.62 -21.02
CA TYR A 39 -2.88 -0.55 -20.13
C TYR A 39 -3.84 -1.09 -19.07
N VAL A 40 -3.87 -0.45 -17.92
CA VAL A 40 -4.91 -0.70 -16.91
C VAL A 40 -5.85 0.49 -16.90
N GLY A 41 -7.14 0.21 -17.18
CA GLY A 41 -8.22 1.18 -17.07
C GLY A 41 -9.02 0.92 -15.79
N TYR A 42 -9.52 1.96 -15.15
CA TYR A 42 -10.32 1.84 -13.93
C TYR A 42 -11.68 2.50 -14.09
N ILE A 43 -12.72 1.81 -13.60
CA ILE A 43 -14.04 2.38 -13.38
C ILE A 43 -14.31 2.29 -11.88
N GLY A 44 -14.23 3.43 -11.19
CA GLY A 44 -14.11 3.44 -9.73
C GLY A 44 -12.82 2.73 -9.28
N ARG A 45 -12.96 1.66 -8.50
CA ARG A 45 -11.84 0.77 -8.10
C ARG A 45 -11.74 -0.49 -8.96
N HIS A 46 -12.61 -0.65 -9.94
CA HIS A 46 -12.68 -1.87 -10.76
C HIS A 46 -11.66 -1.80 -11.89
N PRO A 47 -10.65 -2.67 -11.94
CA PRO A 47 -9.59 -2.64 -12.94
C PRO A 47 -9.95 -3.50 -14.17
N PHE A 48 -9.51 -3.00 -15.33
CA PHE A 48 -9.63 -3.66 -16.63
C PHE A 48 -8.27 -3.63 -17.32
N ILE A 49 -7.87 -4.72 -17.94
CA ILE A 49 -6.71 -4.73 -18.84
C ILE A 49 -7.17 -4.35 -20.25
N ILE A 50 -6.44 -3.42 -20.85
CA ILE A 50 -6.70 -2.92 -22.21
C ILE A 50 -5.50 -3.25 -23.08
N SER A 51 -5.71 -3.96 -24.18
CA SER A 51 -4.64 -4.23 -25.16
C SER A 51 -4.48 -3.06 -26.13
N GLU A 52 -3.24 -2.61 -26.35
CA GLU A 52 -2.91 -1.60 -27.37
C GLU A 52 -3.13 -2.11 -28.80
N ASP A 53 -2.96 -3.41 -29.03
CA ASP A 53 -3.01 -3.97 -30.37
C ASP A 53 -4.40 -3.87 -31.00
N ASN A 54 -5.44 -4.20 -30.22
CA ASN A 54 -6.78 -4.37 -30.71
C ASN A 54 -7.87 -3.68 -29.87
N GLY A 55 -7.49 -2.99 -28.78
CA GLY A 55 -8.42 -2.33 -27.87
C GLY A 55 -9.29 -3.29 -27.06
N SER A 56 -8.96 -4.58 -27.02
CA SER A 56 -9.71 -5.54 -26.19
C SER A 56 -9.60 -5.15 -24.73
N VAL A 57 -10.74 -5.23 -24.04
CA VAL A 57 -10.88 -4.89 -22.62
C VAL A 57 -11.24 -6.17 -21.86
N VAL A 58 -10.43 -6.54 -20.90
CA VAL A 58 -10.65 -7.71 -20.05
C VAL A 58 -10.90 -7.24 -18.62
N ASP A 59 -12.04 -7.62 -18.08
CA ASP A 59 -12.37 -7.39 -16.67
C ASP A 59 -11.54 -8.30 -15.78
N LEU A 60 -10.70 -7.72 -14.95
CA LEU A 60 -9.83 -8.50 -14.05
C LEU A 60 -10.59 -9.21 -12.92
N PHE A 61 -11.84 -8.83 -12.66
CA PHE A 61 -12.67 -9.51 -11.67
C PHE A 61 -13.56 -10.60 -12.26
N GLN A 62 -13.73 -10.64 -13.59
CA GLN A 62 -14.40 -11.76 -14.29
C GLN A 62 -13.43 -12.94 -14.54
N MET A 63 -12.59 -13.25 -13.57
CA MET A 63 -11.81 -14.49 -13.59
C MET A 63 -12.73 -15.66 -13.27
N GLU A 64 -12.49 -16.80 -13.90
CA GLU A 64 -13.17 -18.03 -13.51
C GLU A 64 -12.93 -18.34 -12.03
N GLU A 65 -13.91 -18.95 -11.36
CA GLU A 65 -13.84 -19.21 -9.91
C GLU A 65 -12.56 -19.96 -9.49
N MET A 66 -12.07 -20.85 -10.35
CA MET A 66 -10.82 -21.57 -10.16
C MET A 66 -9.59 -20.64 -10.22
N ASP A 67 -9.62 -19.63 -11.06
CA ASP A 67 -8.53 -18.64 -11.17
C ASP A 67 -8.53 -17.70 -9.99
N ILE A 68 -9.70 -17.32 -9.47
CA ILE A 68 -9.84 -16.52 -8.25
C ILE A 68 -9.20 -17.25 -7.07
N LYS A 69 -9.51 -18.54 -6.89
CA LYS A 69 -8.92 -19.34 -5.81
C LYS A 69 -7.41 -19.43 -5.95
N SER A 70 -6.91 -19.76 -7.12
CA SER A 70 -5.47 -19.86 -7.38
C SER A 70 -4.74 -18.53 -7.26
N ALA A 71 -5.38 -17.43 -7.65
CA ALA A 71 -4.87 -16.07 -7.41
C ALA A 71 -4.81 -15.74 -5.93
N GLY A 72 -5.85 -16.12 -5.16
CA GLY A 72 -5.88 -15.94 -3.72
C GLY A 72 -4.79 -16.73 -3.02
N GLU A 73 -4.60 -18.00 -3.36
CA GLU A 73 -3.51 -18.82 -2.82
C GLU A 73 -2.13 -18.21 -3.11
N ARG A 74 -1.93 -17.65 -4.31
CA ARG A 74 -0.67 -16.94 -4.64
C ARG A 74 -0.47 -15.69 -3.79
N VAL A 75 -1.51 -14.87 -3.61
CA VAL A 75 -1.45 -13.69 -2.75
C VAL A 75 -1.14 -14.08 -1.32
N MET A 76 -1.82 -15.10 -0.78
CA MET A 76 -1.59 -15.58 0.58
C MET A 76 -0.18 -16.13 0.76
N ASN A 77 0.32 -16.89 -0.20
CA ASN A 77 1.68 -17.42 -0.19
C ASN A 77 2.76 -16.32 -0.32
N TRP A 78 2.39 -15.15 -0.76
CA TRP A 78 3.30 -14.03 -0.91
C TRP A 78 3.22 -13.05 0.26
N VAL A 79 2.03 -12.79 0.78
CA VAL A 79 1.78 -11.82 1.84
C VAL A 79 2.10 -12.39 3.23
N LEU A 80 1.78 -13.67 3.48
CA LEU A 80 1.90 -14.25 4.82
C LEU A 80 3.31 -14.71 5.22
N PRO A 81 4.14 -15.32 4.34
CA PRO A 81 5.46 -15.77 4.77
C PRO A 81 6.34 -14.61 5.22
N GLY A 82 6.85 -14.69 6.44
CA GLY A 82 7.66 -13.63 7.03
C GLY A 82 6.89 -12.40 7.47
N LEU A 83 5.56 -12.49 7.59
CA LEU A 83 4.74 -11.38 8.06
C LEU A 83 5.16 -10.95 9.46
N GLN A 84 5.45 -9.67 9.62
CA GLN A 84 5.80 -9.03 10.88
C GLN A 84 4.91 -7.83 11.14
N LEU A 85 4.76 -7.47 12.41
CA LEU A 85 4.09 -6.26 12.82
C LEU A 85 5.12 -5.18 13.09
N PHE A 86 4.89 -4.02 12.52
CA PHE A 86 5.67 -2.81 12.71
C PHE A 86 4.80 -1.73 13.33
N TYR A 87 5.43 -0.80 14.03
CA TYR A 87 4.79 0.23 14.81
C TYR A 87 5.29 1.61 14.42
N ARG A 88 4.37 2.55 14.42
CA ARG A 88 4.63 3.95 14.17
C ARG A 88 3.61 4.79 14.93
N ASP A 89 4.06 5.69 15.78
CA ASP A 89 3.20 6.61 16.50
C ASP A 89 3.27 8.00 15.87
N THR A 90 2.18 8.77 15.93
CA THR A 90 2.13 10.15 15.49
C THR A 90 1.26 11.00 16.42
N ASP A 91 1.67 12.25 16.61
CA ASP A 91 0.99 13.26 17.41
C ASP A 91 0.13 14.22 16.58
N THR A 92 0.27 14.22 15.26
CA THR A 92 -0.52 15.06 14.38
C THR A 92 -1.99 14.67 14.45
N PHE A 93 -2.84 15.62 14.87
CA PHE A 93 -4.27 15.37 14.99
C PHE A 93 -4.96 15.52 13.62
N ILE A 94 -5.70 14.50 13.22
CA ILE A 94 -6.66 14.55 12.12
C ILE A 94 -7.91 13.74 12.50
N ASP A 95 -9.04 14.02 11.85
CA ASP A 95 -10.21 13.14 11.98
C ASP A 95 -10.06 11.92 11.06
N LEU A 96 -9.54 10.84 11.64
CA LEU A 96 -9.32 9.59 10.89
C LEU A 96 -10.63 8.97 10.38
N HIS A 97 -11.75 9.18 11.07
CA HIS A 97 -13.03 8.60 10.65
C HIS A 97 -13.60 9.25 9.40
N GLU A 98 -13.23 10.51 9.12
CA GLU A 98 -13.54 11.14 7.84
C GLU A 98 -12.60 10.68 6.71
N SER A 99 -11.40 10.21 7.07
CA SER A 99 -10.35 9.87 6.11
C SER A 99 -10.28 8.39 5.78
N PHE A 100 -10.55 7.49 6.75
CA PHE A 100 -10.39 6.05 6.61
C PHE A 100 -11.63 5.27 7.02
N HIS A 101 -11.92 4.20 6.26
CA HIS A 101 -12.89 3.18 6.66
C HIS A 101 -12.23 1.81 6.63
N VAL A 102 -12.65 0.93 7.53
CA VAL A 102 -12.22 -0.47 7.52
C VAL A 102 -12.59 -1.09 6.16
N GLY A 103 -11.63 -1.74 5.52
CA GLY A 103 -11.77 -2.28 4.18
C GLY A 103 -11.20 -1.38 3.08
N ASP A 104 -10.96 -0.09 3.35
CA ASP A 104 -10.35 0.79 2.36
C ASP A 104 -8.95 0.33 1.99
N VAL A 105 -8.59 0.53 0.72
CA VAL A 105 -7.21 0.46 0.26
C VAL A 105 -6.69 1.89 0.12
N ILE A 106 -5.58 2.16 0.76
CA ILE A 106 -4.91 3.46 0.74
C ILE A 106 -3.53 3.33 0.12
N ARG A 107 -2.95 4.45 -0.32
CA ARG A 107 -1.62 4.48 -0.89
C ARG A 107 -0.72 5.41 -0.08
N ALA A 108 0.50 4.94 0.22
CA ALA A 108 1.52 5.78 0.85
C ALA A 108 1.98 6.90 -0.10
N GLY A 109 1.98 8.13 0.39
CA GLY A 109 2.49 9.30 -0.34
C GLY A 109 3.97 9.60 -0.05
N PHE A 110 4.63 8.78 0.77
CA PHE A 110 6.01 8.93 1.20
C PHE A 110 6.57 7.57 1.66
N PHE A 111 7.85 7.52 1.99
CA PHE A 111 8.43 6.36 2.66
C PHE A 111 7.85 6.23 4.07
N ILE A 112 7.41 5.03 4.43
CA ILE A 112 6.82 4.78 5.75
C ILE A 112 7.91 4.23 6.67
N ASP A 113 8.46 5.11 7.50
CA ASP A 113 9.39 4.73 8.56
C ASP A 113 8.63 4.09 9.72
N MET A 114 9.11 2.94 10.19
CA MET A 114 8.47 2.16 11.24
C MET A 114 9.47 1.30 12.02
N SER A 115 9.10 0.90 13.23
CA SER A 115 9.90 0.07 14.13
C SER A 115 9.26 -1.31 14.34
N PRO A 116 10.03 -2.40 14.41
CA PRO A 116 9.51 -3.72 14.82
C PRO A 116 9.21 -3.78 16.33
N TYR A 117 9.55 -2.73 17.07
CA TYR A 117 9.36 -2.64 18.50
C TYR A 117 8.44 -1.46 18.86
N ALA A 118 7.66 -1.63 19.92
CA ALA A 118 6.93 -0.53 20.54
C ALA A 118 6.78 -0.77 22.05
N GLY A 119 6.65 0.33 22.79
CA GLY A 119 6.21 0.36 24.17
C GLY A 119 4.79 0.90 24.30
N LYS A 120 4.45 1.42 25.49
CA LYS A 120 3.21 2.17 25.68
C LYS A 120 3.16 3.34 24.69
N PRO A 121 2.04 3.54 23.97
CA PRO A 121 1.89 4.72 23.12
C PRO A 121 1.78 5.97 23.97
N MET A 122 2.55 6.99 23.62
CA MET A 122 2.53 8.31 24.29
C MET A 122 1.82 9.36 23.42
N HIS A 123 1.44 8.99 22.21
CA HIS A 123 0.78 9.84 21.20
C HIS A 123 -0.63 9.34 20.91
N PRO A 124 -1.55 10.21 20.42
CA PRO A 124 -2.95 9.86 20.22
C PRO A 124 -3.17 8.80 19.13
N TYR A 125 -2.23 8.65 18.20
CA TYR A 125 -2.37 7.70 17.10
C TYR A 125 -1.22 6.71 17.05
N ARG A 126 -1.57 5.43 16.91
CA ARG A 126 -0.65 4.34 16.66
C ARG A 126 -1.02 3.62 15.38
N TYR A 127 -0.10 3.53 14.44
CA TYR A 127 -0.21 2.62 13.33
C TYR A 127 0.46 1.29 13.66
N ILE A 128 -0.26 0.19 13.47
CA ILE A 128 0.30 -1.15 13.35
C ILE A 128 0.27 -1.51 11.87
N ILE A 129 1.43 -1.87 11.32
CA ILE A 129 1.57 -2.20 9.90
C ILE A 129 2.09 -3.63 9.80
N ALA A 130 1.23 -4.52 9.29
CA ALA A 130 1.63 -5.89 8.97
C ALA A 130 2.28 -5.91 7.58
N SER A 131 3.52 -6.37 7.49
CA SER A 131 4.24 -6.48 6.23
C SER A 131 5.22 -7.65 6.23
N SER A 132 5.32 -8.35 5.11
CA SER A 132 6.36 -9.35 4.83
C SER A 132 7.48 -8.78 3.93
N HIS A 133 7.36 -7.52 3.49
CA HIS A 133 8.23 -6.89 2.50
C HIS A 133 8.81 -5.54 2.97
N ALA A 134 8.83 -5.30 4.28
CA ALA A 134 9.48 -4.11 4.81
C ALA A 134 11.00 -4.22 4.68
N ALA A 135 11.64 -3.19 4.13
CA ALA A 135 13.10 -3.11 4.08
C ALA A 135 13.66 -2.82 5.46
N SER A 136 14.59 -3.64 5.93
CA SER A 136 15.38 -3.31 7.12
C SER A 136 16.54 -2.40 6.74
N LEU A 137 16.54 -1.19 7.26
CA LEU A 137 17.64 -0.23 7.09
C LEU A 137 18.54 -0.16 8.33
N VAL A 138 18.50 -1.20 9.16
CA VAL A 138 19.32 -1.27 10.40
C VAL A 138 20.76 -1.63 10.04
N MET A 139 21.68 -0.72 10.31
CA MET A 139 23.13 -0.94 10.18
C MET A 139 23.75 -1.13 11.55
N PRO A 140 24.91 -1.81 11.67
CA PRO A 140 25.64 -1.89 12.93
C PRO A 140 25.95 -0.49 13.49
N GLY A 141 25.47 -0.20 14.69
CA GLY A 141 25.65 1.10 15.34
C GLY A 141 24.50 2.09 15.14
N ASP A 142 23.49 1.74 14.36
CA ASP A 142 22.31 2.59 14.21
C ASP A 142 21.53 2.70 15.52
N LYS A 143 21.05 3.92 15.77
CA LYS A 143 20.28 4.24 16.96
C LYS A 143 18.85 3.66 16.88
N TYR A 144 18.25 3.73 15.72
CA TYR A 144 16.85 3.33 15.52
C TYR A 144 16.74 1.99 14.79
N PRO A 145 15.81 1.12 15.20
CA PRO A 145 15.52 -0.13 14.50
C PRO A 145 14.64 0.13 13.28
N LEU A 146 15.16 0.91 12.32
CA LEU A 146 14.42 1.45 11.20
C LEU A 146 14.07 0.37 10.16
N HIS A 147 12.78 0.22 9.91
CA HIS A 147 12.23 -0.50 8.78
C HIS A 147 11.39 0.46 7.93
N VAL A 148 11.37 0.24 6.63
CA VAL A 148 10.75 1.18 5.71
C VAL A 148 9.89 0.46 4.69
N LEU A 149 8.69 0.98 4.43
CA LEU A 149 7.94 0.67 3.22
C LEU A 149 8.18 1.73 2.16
N HIS A 150 8.16 1.26 0.93
CA HIS A 150 8.42 2.11 -0.24
C HIS A 150 7.32 3.15 -0.45
N TYR A 151 7.71 4.25 -1.09
CA TYR A 151 6.81 5.25 -1.66
C TYR A 151 5.81 4.56 -2.61
N ASN A 152 4.55 4.95 -2.56
CA ASN A 152 3.46 4.31 -3.31
C ASN A 152 3.08 2.88 -2.86
N SER A 153 3.56 2.40 -1.70
CA SER A 153 3.05 1.15 -1.14
C SER A 153 1.54 1.21 -0.92
N TYR A 154 0.87 0.12 -1.22
CA TYR A 154 -0.56 -0.04 -0.97
C TYR A 154 -0.79 -0.71 0.37
N LEU A 155 -1.76 -0.20 1.11
CA LEU A 155 -2.13 -0.72 2.41
C LEU A 155 -3.65 -0.86 2.50
N LYS A 156 -4.12 -1.97 3.06
CA LYS A 156 -5.53 -2.14 3.40
C LYS A 156 -5.75 -1.75 4.85
N VAL A 157 -6.76 -0.93 5.10
CA VAL A 157 -7.24 -0.62 6.46
C VAL A 157 -7.95 -1.85 7.00
N MET A 158 -7.33 -2.54 7.94
CA MET A 158 -7.83 -3.79 8.51
C MET A 158 -8.72 -3.53 9.71
N ASP A 159 -8.40 -2.50 10.51
CA ASP A 159 -9.11 -2.16 11.74
C ASP A 159 -8.80 -0.74 12.18
N ILE A 160 -9.76 -0.13 12.87
CA ILE A 160 -9.58 1.12 13.64
C ILE A 160 -10.11 0.84 15.03
N TYR A 161 -9.23 0.92 16.03
CA TYR A 161 -9.52 0.53 17.39
C TYR A 161 -9.09 1.61 18.38
N GLU A 162 -10.04 2.04 19.23
CA GLU A 162 -9.78 3.05 20.25
C GLU A 162 -9.66 2.43 21.62
N LYS A 163 -8.63 2.85 22.35
CA LYS A 163 -8.44 2.46 23.75
C LYS A 163 -7.71 3.54 24.55
N ASN A 164 -8.33 3.97 25.64
CA ASN A 164 -7.73 4.93 26.60
C ASN A 164 -7.18 6.20 25.94
N GLY A 165 -7.88 6.73 24.95
CA GLY A 165 -7.50 7.95 24.23
C GLY A 165 -6.43 7.75 23.16
N VAL A 166 -6.08 6.50 22.83
CA VAL A 166 -5.22 6.15 21.70
C VAL A 166 -6.07 5.51 20.61
N THR A 167 -5.97 6.02 19.40
CA THR A 167 -6.55 5.43 18.19
C THR A 167 -5.50 4.58 17.49
N GLN A 168 -5.71 3.28 17.43
CA GLN A 168 -4.89 2.35 16.67
C GLN A 168 -5.47 2.12 15.29
N VAL A 169 -4.68 2.37 14.25
CA VAL A 169 -5.00 2.00 12.86
C VAL A 169 -4.17 0.79 12.46
N PHE A 170 -4.84 -0.32 12.20
CA PHE A 170 -4.17 -1.52 11.72
C PHE A 170 -4.21 -1.57 10.19
N LEU A 171 -3.03 -1.56 9.59
CA LEU A 171 -2.83 -1.58 8.15
C LEU A 171 -2.13 -2.88 7.74
N MET A 172 -2.56 -3.45 6.60
CA MET A 172 -1.87 -4.56 5.97
C MET A 172 -1.22 -4.10 4.68
N HIS A 173 0.08 -4.26 4.57
CA HIS A 173 0.82 -3.98 3.34
C HIS A 173 0.43 -4.99 2.25
N ILE A 174 0.03 -4.48 1.10
CA ILE A 174 -0.38 -5.28 -0.06
C ILE A 174 0.67 -5.09 -1.15
N PRO A 175 1.33 -6.16 -1.58
CA PRO A 175 2.20 -6.11 -2.75
C PRO A 175 1.45 -5.55 -3.96
N ALA A 176 2.11 -4.71 -4.76
CA ALA A 176 1.46 -3.99 -5.86
C ALA A 176 0.72 -4.90 -6.85
N LYS A 177 1.23 -6.11 -7.10
CA LYS A 177 0.56 -7.10 -7.95
C LYS A 177 -0.74 -7.65 -7.35
N ALA A 178 -0.84 -7.66 -6.02
CA ALA A 178 -2.00 -8.20 -5.33
C ALA A 178 -3.17 -7.21 -5.27
N ILE A 179 -2.94 -5.91 -5.50
CA ILE A 179 -3.98 -4.88 -5.36
C ILE A 179 -5.18 -5.11 -6.28
N PHE A 180 -4.97 -5.78 -7.41
CA PHE A 180 -6.02 -6.11 -8.38
C PHE A 180 -6.71 -7.44 -8.07
N SER A 181 -6.30 -8.14 -7.03
CA SER A 181 -6.92 -9.40 -6.67
C SER A 181 -8.24 -9.17 -5.94
N PRO A 182 -9.35 -9.83 -6.34
CA PRO A 182 -10.61 -9.82 -5.58
C PRO A 182 -10.44 -10.29 -4.14
N TRP A 183 -9.38 -11.04 -3.87
CA TRP A 183 -9.01 -11.54 -2.55
C TRP A 183 -8.69 -10.45 -1.54
N ILE A 184 -8.34 -9.24 -1.98
CA ILE A 184 -8.10 -8.13 -1.05
C ILE A 184 -9.31 -7.86 -0.16
N GLU A 185 -10.53 -8.07 -0.68
CA GLU A 185 -11.74 -7.89 0.11
C GLU A 185 -11.87 -8.94 1.23
N SER A 186 -11.34 -10.14 1.02
CA SER A 186 -11.37 -11.22 2.01
C SER A 186 -10.24 -11.16 3.04
N LEU A 187 -9.24 -10.28 2.87
CA LEU A 187 -8.11 -10.14 3.82
C LEU A 187 -8.55 -9.77 5.24
N LEU A 188 -9.69 -9.10 5.41
CA LEU A 188 -10.21 -8.71 6.73
C LEU A 188 -10.42 -9.90 7.68
N ASN A 189 -10.66 -11.09 7.15
CA ASN A 189 -11.00 -12.29 7.91
C ASN A 189 -9.83 -13.29 8.01
N ILE A 190 -8.61 -12.87 7.69
CA ILE A 190 -7.45 -13.78 7.76
C ILE A 190 -7.20 -14.22 9.19
N SER A 191 -7.20 -15.54 9.39
CA SER A 191 -6.81 -16.20 10.63
C SER A 191 -5.50 -16.95 10.44
N LEU A 192 -4.49 -16.63 11.25
CA LEU A 192 -3.17 -17.27 11.13
C LEU A 192 -3.15 -18.72 11.62
N ASN A 193 -4.03 -19.11 12.54
CA ASN A 193 -4.04 -20.44 13.15
C ASN A 193 -5.46 -21.02 13.31
N GLY A 194 -6.42 -20.54 12.54
CA GLY A 194 -7.83 -20.96 12.66
C GLY A 194 -8.52 -20.56 13.98
N LYS A 195 -7.86 -19.77 14.83
CA LYS A 195 -8.37 -19.36 16.15
C LYS A 195 -8.39 -17.85 16.38
N GLN A 196 -7.46 -17.11 15.79
CA GLN A 196 -7.36 -15.66 15.96
C GLN A 196 -7.17 -15.02 14.61
N THR A 197 -7.88 -13.91 14.39
CA THR A 197 -7.68 -13.06 13.21
C THR A 197 -6.44 -12.18 13.41
N LEU A 198 -5.92 -11.63 12.33
CA LEU A 198 -4.86 -10.61 12.40
C LEU A 198 -5.33 -9.37 13.16
N VAL A 199 -6.61 -9.02 13.06
CA VAL A 199 -7.23 -7.92 13.79
C VAL A 199 -7.18 -8.18 15.29
N ASP A 200 -7.55 -9.41 15.74
CA ASP A 200 -7.47 -9.77 17.16
C ASP A 200 -6.04 -9.64 17.70
N ILE A 201 -5.06 -10.08 16.92
CA ILE A 201 -3.64 -9.98 17.27
C ILE A 201 -3.20 -8.52 17.39
N ALA A 202 -3.63 -7.65 16.47
CA ALA A 202 -3.31 -6.22 16.50
C ALA A 202 -3.93 -5.54 17.73
N ARG A 203 -5.20 -5.81 18.04
CA ARG A 203 -5.87 -5.27 19.25
C ARG A 203 -5.20 -5.74 20.54
N GLN A 204 -4.91 -7.04 20.64
CA GLN A 204 -4.18 -7.59 21.79
C GLN A 204 -2.78 -6.99 21.94
N SER A 205 -2.12 -6.68 20.81
CA SER A 205 -0.83 -6.00 20.83
C SER A 205 -0.92 -4.62 21.47
N LEU A 206 -1.93 -3.81 21.13
CA LEU A 206 -2.15 -2.53 21.80
C LEU A 206 -2.44 -2.73 23.29
N ASP A 207 -3.38 -3.63 23.61
CA ASP A 207 -3.79 -3.91 24.99
C ASP A 207 -2.60 -4.26 25.87
N ALA A 208 -1.73 -5.15 25.41
CA ALA A 208 -0.52 -5.54 26.13
C ALA A 208 0.47 -4.38 26.29
N LYS A 209 0.59 -3.53 25.26
CA LYS A 209 1.55 -2.41 25.29
C LYS A 209 1.07 -1.26 26.16
N MET A 210 -0.22 -1.10 26.38
CA MET A 210 -0.73 -0.08 27.32
C MET A 210 -0.22 -0.28 28.75
N GLU A 211 0.14 -1.50 29.13
CA GLU A 211 0.68 -1.86 30.44
C GLU A 211 2.23 -1.85 30.50
N MET A 212 2.89 -1.57 29.37
CA MET A 212 4.35 -1.51 29.29
C MET A 212 4.87 -0.08 29.54
N PRO A 213 6.15 0.10 29.88
CA PRO A 213 6.75 1.41 29.84
C PRO A 213 6.86 1.93 28.38
N PRO A 214 6.84 3.25 28.17
CA PRO A 214 7.19 3.84 26.89
C PRO A 214 8.57 3.39 26.43
N ARG A 215 8.81 3.41 25.13
CA ARG A 215 10.12 3.12 24.57
C ARG A 215 10.83 4.43 24.25
N GLU A 216 11.70 4.87 25.15
CA GLU A 216 12.37 6.19 25.11
C GLU A 216 12.90 6.55 23.72
N LEU A 217 13.53 5.58 23.05
CA LEU A 217 14.10 5.78 21.73
C LEU A 217 13.07 6.22 20.67
N LEU A 218 11.82 5.74 20.79
CA LEU A 218 10.73 6.07 19.85
C LEU A 218 9.98 7.33 20.26
N GLU A 219 10.33 7.93 21.40
CA GLU A 219 9.80 9.21 21.87
C GLU A 219 10.76 10.38 21.58
N GLU A 220 11.92 10.09 21.01
CA GLU A 220 12.86 11.12 20.66
C GLU A 220 12.38 11.95 19.47
N LYS A 221 12.67 13.26 19.53
CA LYS A 221 12.25 14.21 18.49
C LYS A 221 12.65 13.76 17.08
N GLU A 222 13.86 13.23 16.91
CA GLU A 222 14.32 12.77 15.60
C GLU A 222 13.46 11.63 15.02
N TRP A 223 13.00 10.71 15.87
CA TRP A 223 12.07 9.65 15.45
C TRP A 223 10.68 10.20 15.18
N LEU A 224 10.16 11.06 16.06
CA LEU A 224 8.84 11.66 15.92
C LEU A 224 8.75 12.55 14.67
N ASP A 225 9.79 13.30 14.32
CA ASP A 225 9.83 14.08 13.08
C ASP A 225 9.69 13.17 11.83
N ARG A 226 10.23 11.93 11.87
CA ARG A 226 10.07 10.93 10.80
C ARG A 226 8.68 10.32 10.74
N THR A 227 7.99 10.25 11.87
CA THR A 227 6.69 9.60 12.00
C THR A 227 5.54 10.59 12.19
N SER A 228 5.77 11.88 12.07
CA SER A 228 4.81 12.95 12.37
C SER A 228 3.57 12.94 11.47
N TRP A 229 3.67 12.37 10.25
CA TRP A 229 2.56 12.44 9.31
C TRP A 229 1.78 11.12 9.22
N HIS A 230 0.49 11.24 8.95
CA HIS A 230 -0.40 10.08 8.81
C HIS A 230 -0.14 9.29 7.54
N VAL A 231 -0.17 7.95 7.65
CA VAL A 231 0.04 7.06 6.52
C VAL A 231 -1.12 7.17 5.53
N GLY A 232 -0.80 7.41 4.26
CA GLY A 232 -1.80 7.44 3.19
C GLY A 232 -2.63 8.72 3.10
N ILE A 233 -2.33 9.73 3.91
CA ILE A 233 -3.01 11.03 3.94
C ILE A 233 -2.12 12.10 3.32
N ASP A 234 -2.68 12.98 2.53
CA ASP A 234 -1.98 14.14 1.96
C ASP A 234 -2.04 15.35 2.89
N LYS A 235 -1.40 16.45 2.46
CA LYS A 235 -1.36 17.72 3.22
C LYS A 235 -2.73 18.38 3.42
N ASP A 236 -3.73 18.00 2.65
CA ASP A 236 -5.10 18.51 2.72
C ASP A 236 -6.01 17.55 3.53
N GLU A 237 -5.39 16.66 4.33
CA GLU A 237 -6.03 15.64 5.18
C GLU A 237 -6.90 14.63 4.41
N LYS A 238 -6.59 14.44 3.11
CA LYS A 238 -7.32 13.52 2.25
C LYS A 238 -6.50 12.27 1.94
N PRO A 239 -7.16 11.11 1.80
CA PRO A 239 -6.48 9.93 1.31
C PRO A 239 -5.85 10.18 -0.06
N HIS A 240 -4.60 9.75 -0.25
CA HIS A 240 -3.98 9.81 -1.56
C HIS A 240 -4.79 8.99 -2.57
N SER A 241 -4.98 9.53 -3.77
CA SER A 241 -5.57 8.79 -4.88
C SER A 241 -4.78 7.49 -5.12
N LEU A 242 -5.47 6.38 -5.33
CA LEU A 242 -4.81 5.10 -5.63
C LEU A 242 -4.03 5.18 -6.95
N PHE A 243 -4.50 5.99 -7.88
CA PHE A 243 -3.94 6.13 -9.22
C PHE A 243 -4.08 7.57 -9.72
N PRO A 244 -3.16 8.05 -10.57
CA PRO A 244 -1.88 7.44 -10.96
C PRO A 244 -0.91 7.36 -9.77
N LYS A 245 0.18 6.61 -9.91
CA LYS A 245 1.26 6.61 -8.90
C LYS A 245 1.78 8.02 -8.71
N LEU A 246 2.07 8.38 -7.47
CA LEU A 246 2.71 9.65 -7.16
C LEU A 246 4.16 9.63 -7.66
N ALA A 247 4.61 10.72 -8.24
CA ALA A 247 6.00 10.86 -8.62
C ALA A 247 6.89 10.80 -7.38
N VAL A 248 7.86 9.90 -7.39
CA VAL A 248 8.89 9.87 -6.35
C VAL A 248 9.77 11.11 -6.53
N PRO A 249 9.99 11.92 -5.50
CA PRO A 249 10.90 13.06 -5.58
C PRO A 249 12.29 12.61 -6.06
N SER A 250 12.93 13.42 -6.90
CA SER A 250 14.22 13.08 -7.54
C SER A 250 15.34 12.81 -6.52
N ASP A 251 15.32 13.49 -5.39
CA ASP A 251 16.25 13.30 -4.27
C ASP A 251 16.00 11.98 -3.52
N ALA A 252 14.80 11.44 -3.59
CA ALA A 252 14.39 10.19 -2.98
C ALA A 252 14.49 8.96 -3.92
N ALA A 253 14.80 9.16 -5.20
CA ALA A 253 14.80 8.08 -6.20
C ALA A 253 15.82 6.98 -5.87
N SER A 254 17.05 7.35 -5.47
CA SER A 254 18.08 6.39 -5.07
C SER A 254 17.71 5.59 -3.83
N MET A 255 17.09 6.25 -2.84
CA MET A 255 16.53 5.61 -1.65
C MET A 255 15.43 4.62 -2.04
N GLY A 256 14.56 5.01 -2.97
CA GLY A 256 13.48 4.16 -3.49
C GLY A 256 14.02 2.87 -4.10
N LYS A 257 15.04 2.95 -4.94
CA LYS A 257 15.71 1.76 -5.52
C LYS A 257 16.30 0.87 -4.42
N ALA A 258 16.97 1.45 -3.42
CA ALA A 258 17.56 0.69 -2.32
C ALA A 258 16.51 -0.01 -1.45
N VAL A 259 15.44 0.69 -1.08
CA VAL A 259 14.34 0.13 -0.27
C VAL A 259 13.69 -1.05 -0.99
N ARG A 260 13.37 -0.93 -2.28
CA ARG A 260 12.79 -2.04 -3.07
C ARG A 260 13.69 -3.25 -3.11
N LYS A 261 14.99 -3.05 -3.35
CA LYS A 261 15.97 -4.15 -3.39
C LYS A 261 16.10 -4.85 -2.03
N MET A 262 16.12 -4.11 -0.94
CA MET A 262 16.23 -4.65 0.42
C MET A 262 14.95 -5.32 0.89
N ALA A 263 13.80 -4.80 0.50
CA ALA A 263 12.50 -5.37 0.82
C ALA A 263 12.27 -6.73 0.16
N ASN A 264 13.15 -7.13 -0.76
CA ASN A 264 12.92 -8.29 -1.62
C ASN A 264 11.52 -8.22 -2.27
N ASP A 265 11.04 -6.97 -2.42
CA ASP A 265 9.74 -6.65 -3.03
C ASP A 265 9.91 -6.85 -4.53
N THR A 266 9.95 -8.11 -4.89
CA THR A 266 9.96 -8.57 -6.27
C THR A 266 8.58 -8.33 -6.91
N ASP A 267 8.09 -7.13 -6.84
CA ASP A 267 7.26 -6.55 -7.88
C ASP A 267 8.11 -6.47 -9.14
N SER A 268 8.71 -7.62 -9.40
CA SER A 268 9.82 -7.86 -10.31
C SER A 268 9.52 -7.47 -11.76
N ILE A 269 8.27 -7.23 -12.13
CA ILE A 269 7.97 -6.70 -13.45
C ILE A 269 8.35 -5.21 -13.51
N ASN A 270 8.07 -4.43 -12.48
CA ASN A 270 8.45 -3.02 -12.44
C ASN A 270 9.96 -2.82 -12.18
N LEU A 271 10.60 -3.71 -11.40
CA LEU A 271 12.04 -3.67 -11.16
C LEU A 271 12.88 -4.00 -12.40
N ILE A 272 12.48 -5.03 -13.16
CA ILE A 272 13.15 -5.40 -14.41
C ILE A 272 13.07 -4.27 -15.45
N LEU A 273 12.00 -3.48 -15.41
CA LEU A 273 11.77 -2.40 -16.35
C LEU A 273 12.44 -1.09 -15.96
N GLU A 274 12.57 -0.80 -14.66
CA GLU A 274 13.37 0.34 -14.17
C GLU A 274 14.87 0.11 -14.38
N ASP A 275 15.36 -1.14 -14.29
CA ASP A 275 16.77 -1.49 -14.57
C ASP A 275 17.09 -1.56 -16.08
N LEU A 276 16.08 -1.57 -16.96
CA LEU A 276 16.26 -1.55 -18.42
C LEU A 276 16.21 -0.13 -19.03
N VAL A 277 15.92 0.89 -18.22
CA VAL A 277 15.78 2.30 -18.65
C VAL A 277 17.01 3.17 -18.26
N ASP A 278 18.06 2.61 -17.65
CA ASP A 278 19.33 3.29 -17.41
C ASP A 278 20.31 3.13 -18.58
#